data_3f4b799271dd6b0344931ecb82771cc1
#
_entry.id   3f4b799271dd6b0344931ecb82771cc1
#
_cell.length_a   1.000
_cell.length_b   1.000
_cell.length_c   1.000
_cell.angle_alpha   90.00
_cell.angle_beta   90.00
_cell.angle_gamma   90.00
#
_symmetry.space_group_name_H-M   'P 1'
#
loop_
_entity.id
_entity.type
_entity.pdbx_description
1 polymer ?
#
loop_
_entity_poly.entity_id
_entity_poly.type
_entity_poly.pdbx_seq_one_letter_code
_entity_poly.pdbx_strand_id
1 'polypeptide(L)'
;MSKPAAPTFPDAAMMAAPEALARFLETADASLLDGVFSGGDVTILENFAPYIFLGQQGLAQWRAIMSRHVGAIDGLKHAFEAPQDFGLDGDTVHFTLPTRWSGVRGGKPFKELGGWTFVQVREADGWRIRSYGWAVVSFDWLD
;
A
#
# COMPACT_ATOMS: atom_id res chain seq x y z
N MET A 1 -8.57 -40.03 4.59
CA MET A 1 -8.42 -38.90 3.64
C MET A 1 -8.19 -37.63 4.45
N SER A 2 -7.07 -36.97 4.23
CA SER A 2 -6.81 -35.70 4.91
C SER A 2 -7.60 -34.57 4.26
N LYS A 3 -8.10 -33.65 5.06
CA LYS A 3 -8.72 -32.41 4.56
C LYS A 3 -7.68 -31.61 3.79
N PRO A 4 -8.04 -31.03 2.64
CA PRO A 4 -7.15 -30.06 2.00
C PRO A 4 -6.89 -28.90 2.95
N ALA A 5 -5.68 -28.36 2.92
CA ALA A 5 -5.33 -27.20 3.71
C ALA A 5 -6.25 -26.03 3.32
N ALA A 6 -6.71 -25.28 4.32
CA ALA A 6 -7.47 -24.05 4.05
C ALA A 6 -6.61 -23.09 3.27
N PRO A 7 -7.18 -22.34 2.29
CA PRO A 7 -6.42 -21.34 1.57
C PRO A 7 -5.89 -20.28 2.55
N THR A 8 -4.66 -19.83 2.32
CA THR A 8 -4.06 -18.75 3.09
C THR A 8 -4.57 -17.41 2.55
N PHE A 9 -5.07 -16.57 3.44
CA PHE A 9 -5.56 -15.24 3.08
C PHE A 9 -4.78 -14.16 3.84
N PRO A 10 -4.54 -12.99 3.20
CA PRO A 10 -4.82 -12.73 1.78
C PRO A 10 -3.98 -13.63 0.88
N ASP A 11 -4.58 -14.06 -0.22
CA ASP A 11 -3.85 -14.89 -1.19
C ASP A 11 -2.95 -14.03 -2.10
N ALA A 12 -2.22 -14.69 -3.01
CA ALA A 12 -1.29 -13.98 -3.90
C ALA A 12 -1.98 -12.95 -4.79
N ALA A 13 -3.21 -13.24 -5.25
CA ALA A 13 -3.97 -12.31 -6.07
C ALA A 13 -4.36 -11.04 -5.29
N MET A 14 -4.68 -11.19 -4.02
CA MET A 14 -5.02 -10.06 -3.13
C MET A 14 -3.79 -9.25 -2.74
N MET A 15 -2.61 -9.85 -2.75
CA MET A 15 -1.35 -9.17 -2.42
C MET A 15 -0.72 -8.45 -3.61
N ALA A 16 -1.19 -8.71 -4.83
CA ALA A 16 -0.57 -8.15 -6.03
C ALA A 16 -0.60 -6.62 -6.06
N ALA A 17 -1.74 -6.00 -5.73
CA ALA A 17 -1.85 -4.54 -5.71
C ALA A 17 -1.02 -3.90 -4.58
N PRO A 18 -1.06 -4.39 -3.33
CA PRO A 18 -0.14 -3.90 -2.29
C PRO A 18 1.34 -4.02 -2.66
N GLU A 19 1.74 -5.13 -3.27
CA GLU A 19 3.14 -5.32 -3.71
C GLU A 19 3.52 -4.31 -4.80
N ALA A 20 2.65 -4.08 -5.78
CA ALA A 20 2.89 -3.11 -6.83
C ALA A 20 2.97 -1.69 -6.27
N LEU A 21 2.09 -1.35 -5.31
CA LEU A 21 2.12 -0.06 -4.63
C LEU A 21 3.46 0.14 -3.89
N ALA A 22 3.92 -0.86 -3.14
CA ALA A 22 5.18 -0.78 -2.43
C ALA A 22 6.36 -0.63 -3.40
N ARG A 23 6.36 -1.35 -4.51
CA ARG A 23 7.41 -1.20 -5.53
C ARG A 23 7.39 0.16 -6.21
N PHE A 24 6.21 0.74 -6.44
CA PHE A 24 6.13 2.11 -6.92
C PHE A 24 6.83 3.07 -5.95
N LEU A 25 6.59 2.90 -4.64
CA LEU A 25 7.23 3.76 -3.64
C LEU A 25 8.76 3.59 -3.62
N GLU A 26 9.26 2.39 -3.92
CA GLU A 26 10.70 2.14 -3.98
C GLU A 26 11.36 2.69 -5.25
N THR A 27 10.63 2.76 -6.36
CA THR A 27 11.21 3.03 -7.68
C THR A 27 10.76 4.34 -8.31
N ALA A 28 9.65 4.92 -7.82
CA ALA A 28 8.94 6.04 -8.45
C ALA A 28 8.46 5.74 -9.88
N ASP A 29 8.38 4.47 -10.27
CA ASP A 29 7.90 4.06 -11.58
C ASP A 29 6.37 4.03 -11.58
N ALA A 30 5.76 5.08 -12.13
CA ALA A 30 4.30 5.25 -12.14
C ALA A 30 3.58 4.17 -12.94
N SER A 31 4.26 3.48 -13.86
CA SER A 31 3.64 2.38 -14.63
C SER A 31 3.27 1.18 -13.73
N LEU A 32 3.94 1.04 -12.58
CA LEU A 32 3.60 0.00 -11.61
C LEU A 32 2.22 0.19 -10.98
N LEU A 33 1.65 1.40 -11.06
CA LEU A 33 0.31 1.67 -10.54
C LEU A 33 -0.82 1.30 -11.50
N ASP A 34 -0.50 0.86 -12.71
CA ASP A 34 -1.51 0.45 -13.68
C ASP A 34 -2.26 -0.76 -13.13
N GLY A 35 -3.60 -0.63 -13.02
CA GLY A 35 -4.43 -1.69 -12.49
C GLY A 35 -4.36 -1.91 -10.98
N VAL A 36 -3.68 -1.04 -10.23
CA VAL A 36 -3.56 -1.15 -8.77
C VAL A 36 -4.80 -0.61 -8.07
N PHE A 37 -5.29 0.56 -8.50
CA PHE A 37 -6.43 1.21 -7.87
C PHE A 37 -7.72 0.95 -8.64
N SER A 38 -8.85 0.96 -7.89
CA SER A 38 -10.18 0.86 -8.48
C SER A 38 -10.41 1.96 -9.51
N GLY A 39 -11.14 1.63 -10.57
CA GLY A 39 -11.59 2.62 -11.55
C GLY A 39 -12.80 3.42 -11.08
N GLY A 40 -13.41 3.05 -9.94
CA GLY A 40 -14.52 3.77 -9.33
C GLY A 40 -14.05 4.75 -8.26
N ASP A 41 -14.78 4.80 -7.17
CA ASP A 41 -14.44 5.66 -6.04
C ASP A 41 -13.19 5.13 -5.32
N VAL A 42 -12.26 6.03 -5.06
CA VAL A 42 -11.03 5.72 -4.31
C VAL A 42 -10.93 6.69 -3.13
N THR A 43 -10.52 6.17 -1.98
CA THR A 43 -10.21 6.99 -0.81
C THR A 43 -8.84 6.61 -0.30
N ILE A 44 -7.97 7.59 -0.17
CA ILE A 44 -6.63 7.39 0.37
C ILE A 44 -6.43 8.31 1.57
N LEU A 45 -5.94 7.74 2.67
CA LEU A 45 -5.62 8.46 3.89
C LEU A 45 -4.11 8.40 4.10
N GLU A 46 -3.48 9.56 4.20
CA GLU A 46 -2.03 9.66 4.36
C GLU A 46 -1.67 10.56 5.53
N ASN A 47 -0.39 10.51 5.93
CA ASN A 47 0.13 11.32 7.03
C ASN A 47 0.74 12.64 6.55
N PHE A 48 0.41 13.08 5.35
CA PHE A 48 0.83 14.37 4.80
C PHE A 48 -0.36 15.10 4.19
N ALA A 49 -0.31 16.43 4.17
CA ALA A 49 -1.40 17.26 3.65
C ALA A 49 -1.66 16.99 2.17
N PRO A 50 -2.93 16.93 1.74
CA PRO A 50 -4.15 17.28 2.49
C PRO A 50 -4.75 16.12 3.31
N TYR A 51 -4.05 15.04 3.55
CA TYR A 51 -4.38 13.89 4.38
C TYR A 51 -5.47 12.97 3.83
N ILE A 52 -6.51 13.52 3.24
CA ILE A 52 -7.64 12.77 2.69
C ILE A 52 -7.74 13.06 1.20
N PHE A 53 -7.64 12.01 0.41
CA PHE A 53 -7.70 12.09 -1.06
C PHE A 53 -8.94 11.33 -1.52
N LEU A 54 -9.89 12.02 -2.15
CA LEU A 54 -11.17 11.45 -2.52
C LEU A 54 -11.34 11.39 -4.03
N GLY A 55 -11.84 10.25 -4.51
CA GLY A 55 -12.20 10.03 -5.90
C GLY A 55 -10.99 9.95 -6.82
N GLN A 56 -11.25 9.93 -8.11
CA GLN A 56 -10.18 9.85 -9.12
C GLN A 56 -9.32 11.11 -9.15
N GLN A 57 -9.91 12.28 -8.85
CA GLN A 57 -9.15 13.52 -8.73
C GLN A 57 -8.20 13.47 -7.53
N GLY A 58 -8.67 12.95 -6.40
CA GLY A 58 -7.83 12.76 -5.22
C GLY A 58 -6.70 11.77 -5.48
N LEU A 59 -6.98 10.70 -6.21
CA LEU A 59 -5.95 9.73 -6.61
C LEU A 59 -4.89 10.40 -7.49
N ALA A 60 -5.27 11.20 -8.45
CA ALA A 60 -4.32 11.93 -9.30
C ALA A 60 -3.44 12.88 -8.49
N GLN A 61 -4.04 13.59 -7.53
CA GLN A 61 -3.31 14.48 -6.63
C GLN A 61 -2.33 13.70 -5.77
N TRP A 62 -2.77 12.58 -5.20
CA TRP A 62 -1.92 11.69 -4.40
C TRP A 62 -0.72 11.21 -5.21
N ARG A 63 -0.94 10.77 -6.46
CA ARG A 63 0.13 10.30 -7.34
C ARG A 63 1.19 11.37 -7.55
N ALA A 64 0.78 12.61 -7.79
CA ALA A 64 1.70 13.71 -8.03
C ALA A 64 2.53 14.03 -6.77
N ILE A 65 1.89 14.08 -5.61
CA ILE A 65 2.57 14.36 -4.35
C ILE A 65 3.50 13.22 -3.97
N MET A 66 3.02 11.98 -4.05
CA MET A 66 3.78 10.80 -3.66
C MET A 66 5.02 10.60 -4.55
N SER A 67 4.89 10.86 -5.85
CA SER A 67 6.04 10.76 -6.76
C SER A 67 7.17 11.71 -6.34
N ARG A 68 6.83 12.91 -5.84
CA ARG A 68 7.84 13.84 -5.32
C ARG A 68 8.43 13.38 -4.00
N HIS A 69 7.60 12.83 -3.10
CA HIS A 69 8.06 12.35 -1.80
C HIS A 69 9.07 11.22 -1.95
N VAL A 70 8.75 10.22 -2.77
CA VAL A 70 9.63 9.04 -2.93
C VAL A 70 10.87 9.40 -3.74
N GLY A 71 10.78 10.38 -4.64
CA GLY A 71 11.94 10.88 -5.36
C GLY A 71 13.00 11.53 -4.47
N ALA A 72 12.62 11.94 -3.25
CA ALA A 72 13.54 12.54 -2.27
C ALA A 72 14.18 11.51 -1.33
N ILE A 73 13.88 10.22 -1.48
CA ILE A 73 14.39 9.15 -0.64
C ILE A 73 15.27 8.23 -1.47
N ASP A 74 16.50 8.01 -1.02
CA ASP A 74 17.43 7.11 -1.67
C ASP A 74 17.32 5.71 -1.08
N GLY A 75 17.32 4.70 -1.95
CA GLY A 75 17.36 3.30 -1.54
C GLY A 75 16.19 2.87 -0.66
N LEU A 76 15.00 3.43 -0.89
CA LEU A 76 13.81 3.05 -0.12
C LEU A 76 13.49 1.59 -0.34
N LYS A 77 13.33 0.85 0.76
CA LYS A 77 13.00 -0.58 0.74
C LYS A 77 11.94 -0.90 1.76
N HIS A 78 11.05 -1.82 1.39
CA HIS A 78 10.00 -2.30 2.26
C HIS A 78 10.20 -3.77 2.64
N ALA A 79 9.58 -4.13 3.77
CA ALA A 79 9.39 -5.51 4.17
C ALA A 79 8.02 -5.63 4.82
N PHE A 80 7.17 -6.45 4.23
CA PHE A 80 5.85 -6.73 4.80
C PHE A 80 5.98 -7.67 5.98
N GLU A 81 5.25 -7.38 7.04
CA GLU A 81 5.02 -8.33 8.13
C GLU A 81 3.74 -9.14 7.82
N ALA A 82 3.41 -10.09 8.68
CA ALA A 82 2.23 -10.92 8.50
C ALA A 82 0.96 -10.06 8.45
N PRO A 83 0.09 -10.25 7.41
CA PRO A 83 -1.18 -9.56 7.35
C PRO A 83 -2.06 -9.87 8.56
N GLN A 84 -2.89 -8.90 8.95
CA GLN A 84 -3.78 -8.99 10.11
C GLN A 84 -5.18 -8.55 9.73
N ASP A 85 -6.14 -8.93 10.56
CA ASP A 85 -7.52 -8.45 10.51
C ASP A 85 -8.18 -8.64 9.14
N PHE A 86 -8.01 -9.84 8.60
CA PHE A 86 -8.57 -10.21 7.30
C PHE A 86 -10.08 -10.39 7.37
N GLY A 87 -10.79 -9.81 6.37
CA GLY A 87 -12.21 -10.03 6.17
C GLY A 87 -12.56 -10.08 4.69
N LEU A 88 -13.41 -11.00 4.31
CA LEU A 88 -13.88 -11.15 2.94
C LEU A 88 -15.40 -11.15 2.91
N ASP A 89 -15.99 -10.30 2.08
CA ASP A 89 -17.42 -10.22 1.85
C ASP A 89 -17.68 -10.08 0.34
N GLY A 90 -18.03 -11.20 -0.31
CA GLY A 90 -18.27 -11.23 -1.74
C GLY A 90 -17.04 -10.78 -2.53
N ASP A 91 -17.19 -9.68 -3.25
CA ASP A 91 -16.13 -9.10 -4.08
C ASP A 91 -15.33 -8.01 -3.37
N THR A 92 -15.43 -7.93 -2.05
CA THR A 92 -14.71 -6.94 -1.24
C THR A 92 -13.89 -7.66 -0.18
N VAL A 93 -12.62 -7.27 -0.04
CA VAL A 93 -11.71 -7.79 0.97
C VAL A 93 -11.05 -6.64 1.70
N HIS A 94 -10.81 -6.85 3.01
CA HIS A 94 -9.96 -5.93 3.75
C HIS A 94 -8.92 -6.72 4.55
N PHE A 95 -7.79 -6.09 4.77
CA PHE A 95 -6.77 -6.58 5.70
C PHE A 95 -5.82 -5.45 6.06
N THR A 96 -5.14 -5.61 7.19
CA THR A 96 -4.08 -4.71 7.62
C THR A 96 -2.75 -5.34 7.31
N LEU A 97 -1.83 -4.54 6.76
CA LEU A 97 -0.51 -5.00 6.35
C LEU A 97 0.56 -4.15 7.05
N PRO A 98 1.04 -4.60 8.20
CA PRO A 98 2.17 -3.93 8.85
C PRO A 98 3.39 -3.98 7.93
N THR A 99 4.10 -2.86 7.82
CA THR A 99 5.18 -2.72 6.84
C THR A 99 6.33 -1.94 7.44
N ARG A 100 7.53 -2.47 7.24
CA ARG A 100 8.77 -1.79 7.62
C ARG A 100 9.39 -1.15 6.40
N TRP A 101 9.81 0.09 6.57
CA TRP A 101 10.52 0.85 5.55
C TRP A 101 11.90 1.23 6.05
N SER A 102 12.85 1.27 5.14
CA SER A 102 14.18 1.82 5.38
C SER A 102 14.64 2.60 4.16
N GLY A 103 15.49 3.59 4.37
CA GLY A 103 16.02 4.40 3.29
C GLY A 103 16.93 5.48 3.82
N VAL A 104 17.33 6.38 2.91
CA VAL A 104 18.17 7.54 3.24
C VAL A 104 17.48 8.79 2.74
N ARG A 105 17.26 9.74 3.64
CA ARG A 105 16.63 11.01 3.30
C ARG A 105 17.52 12.15 3.78
N GLY A 106 17.88 13.03 2.84
CA GLY A 106 18.77 14.15 3.16
C GLY A 106 20.13 13.70 3.73
N GLY A 107 20.65 12.57 3.23
CA GLY A 107 21.89 12.01 3.70
C GLY A 107 21.83 11.24 5.01
N LYS A 108 20.62 11.14 5.62
CA LYS A 108 20.42 10.43 6.89
C LYS A 108 19.65 9.14 6.69
N PRO A 109 20.18 8.01 7.14
CA PRO A 109 19.43 6.76 7.11
C PRO A 109 18.31 6.77 8.15
N PHE A 110 17.21 6.11 7.82
CA PHE A 110 16.06 5.97 8.71
C PHE A 110 15.46 4.57 8.61
N LYS A 111 14.67 4.23 9.62
CA LYS A 111 13.75 3.09 9.58
C LYS A 111 12.39 3.53 10.10
N GLU A 112 11.35 2.95 9.55
CA GLU A 112 9.97 3.27 9.88
C GLU A 112 9.17 2.00 9.96
N LEU A 113 8.30 1.92 10.96
CA LEU A 113 7.28 0.88 11.04
C LEU A 113 5.92 1.55 10.97
N GLY A 114 5.10 1.06 10.07
CA GLY A 114 3.73 1.50 9.95
C GLY A 114 2.83 0.38 9.50
N GLY A 115 1.61 0.72 9.16
CA GLY A 115 0.65 -0.23 8.63
C GLY A 115 -0.27 0.40 7.62
N TRP A 116 -0.57 -0.36 6.59
CA TRP A 116 -1.67 -0.06 5.68
C TRP A 116 -2.90 -0.83 6.12
N THR A 117 -4.05 -0.19 6.07
CA THR A 117 -5.34 -0.87 6.10
C THR A 117 -5.93 -0.75 4.70
N PHE A 118 -6.04 -1.89 4.01
CA PHE A 118 -6.54 -1.94 2.65
C PHE A 118 -8.00 -2.38 2.60
N VAL A 119 -8.76 -1.75 1.71
CA VAL A 119 -10.00 -2.31 1.18
C VAL A 119 -9.79 -2.50 -0.31
N GLN A 120 -9.97 -3.73 -0.78
CA GLN A 120 -9.86 -4.05 -2.20
C GLN A 120 -11.17 -4.61 -2.72
N VAL A 121 -11.45 -4.31 -3.98
CA VAL A 121 -12.63 -4.82 -4.67
C VAL A 121 -12.20 -5.61 -5.90
N ARG A 122 -12.98 -6.63 -6.23
CA ARG A 122 -12.74 -7.39 -7.46
C ARG A 122 -13.30 -6.61 -8.64
N GLU A 123 -12.43 -6.25 -9.58
CA GLU A 123 -12.80 -5.58 -10.82
C GLU A 123 -12.11 -6.27 -11.99
N ALA A 124 -12.81 -6.37 -13.10
CA ALA A 124 -12.29 -7.03 -14.30
C ALA A 124 -11.75 -8.44 -13.95
N ASP A 125 -10.45 -8.61 -13.95
CA ASP A 125 -9.78 -9.89 -13.73
C ASP A 125 -8.92 -9.92 -12.45
N GLY A 126 -9.08 -8.93 -11.58
CA GLY A 126 -8.21 -8.88 -10.38
C GLY A 126 -8.75 -8.03 -9.25
N TRP A 127 -8.02 -8.05 -8.14
CA TRP A 127 -8.31 -7.22 -6.98
C TRP A 127 -7.65 -5.86 -7.15
N ARG A 128 -8.39 -4.79 -6.82
CA ARG A 128 -7.91 -3.42 -6.93
C ARG A 128 -8.17 -2.66 -5.65
N ILE A 129 -7.26 -1.79 -5.29
CA ILE A 129 -7.38 -0.99 -4.08
C ILE A 129 -8.48 0.06 -4.27
N ARG A 130 -9.52 -0.04 -3.47
CA ARG A 130 -10.58 0.96 -3.37
C ARG A 130 -10.22 2.02 -2.34
N SER A 131 -9.63 1.60 -1.25
CA SER A 131 -9.16 2.53 -0.23
C SER A 131 -7.99 1.96 0.55
N TYR A 132 -7.15 2.86 1.06
CA TYR A 132 -6.20 2.50 2.09
C TYR A 132 -5.99 3.67 3.05
N GLY A 133 -5.61 3.32 4.26
CA GLY A 133 -5.06 4.26 5.22
C GLY A 133 -3.64 3.81 5.57
N TRP A 134 -2.74 4.75 5.68
CA TRP A 134 -1.38 4.52 6.17
C TRP A 134 -1.19 5.21 7.51
N ALA A 135 -0.66 4.47 8.48
CA ALA A 135 -0.33 5.02 9.79
C ALA A 135 1.10 4.64 10.16
N VAL A 136 1.84 5.61 10.68
CA VAL A 136 3.18 5.38 11.22
C VAL A 136 3.06 4.98 12.69
N VAL A 137 3.71 3.86 13.03
CA VAL A 137 3.78 3.39 14.42
C VAL A 137 5.05 3.93 15.08
N SER A 138 6.18 3.86 14.37
CA SER A 138 7.45 4.39 14.87
C SER A 138 8.33 4.86 13.71
N PHE A 139 9.14 5.85 13.98
CA PHE A 139 10.10 6.39 13.01
C PHE A 139 11.38 6.72 13.76
N ASP A 140 12.51 6.23 13.26
CA ASP A 140 13.82 6.45 13.87
C ASP A 140 14.85 6.87 12.83
N TRP A 141 15.55 7.96 13.11
CA TRP A 141 16.77 8.27 12.38
C TRP A 141 17.89 7.37 12.89
N LEU A 142 18.66 6.84 11.95
CA LEU A 142 19.83 6.02 12.27
C LEU A 142 21.07 6.85 12.08
N ASP A 143 21.98 6.76 13.02
CA ASP A 143 23.25 7.50 12.95
C ASP A 143 24.25 6.86 12.02
#